data_d779ece4722e9f5d208eb6c98fe9da5f
#
_entry.id   d779ece4722e9f5d208eb6c98fe9da5f
#
_cell.length_a   1.000
_cell.length_b   1.000
_cell.length_c   1.000
_cell.angle_alpha   90.00
_cell.angle_beta   90.00
_cell.angle_gamma   90.00
#
_symmetry.space_group_name_H-M   'P 1'
#
loop_
_entity.id
_entity.type
_entity.pdbx_description
1 polymer ?
#
loop_
_entity_poly.entity_id
_entity_poly.type
_entity_poly.pdbx_seq_one_letter_code
_entity_poly.pdbx_strand_id
1 'polypeptide(L)'
;ETPTSGDVVFHGDSVVDKKVNAAAYRAKVGMVFQSFNLFNNMSVLENCIIGQTKVLKRNKEEAKEKAMQYLTKVGMNPYINAKPRQLSGGQKQRVAIARALAMEPEILLFDEPTSALDPEMVGEVLEVMRGLANEGMTMLVVTHEMAFARDVSNHVVYMADGVICEEGSPSDIFENPQNARTKDFLARFRA
;
A
#
# COMPACT_ATOMS: atom_id res chain seq x y z
N GLU A 1 -10.70 10.94 -8.91
CA GLU A 1 -10.88 12.32 -9.43
C GLU A 1 -10.23 12.43 -10.80
N THR A 2 -10.74 13.33 -11.64
CA THR A 2 -10.11 13.62 -12.93
C THR A 2 -9.12 14.77 -12.72
N PRO A 3 -7.87 14.67 -13.18
CA PRO A 3 -6.90 15.75 -13.06
C PRO A 3 -7.37 16.98 -13.84
N THR A 4 -7.07 18.18 -13.32
CA THR A 4 -7.38 19.45 -14.00
C THR A 4 -6.59 19.60 -15.29
N SER A 5 -5.35 19.11 -15.29
CA SER A 5 -4.45 19.05 -16.45
C SER A 5 -3.44 17.91 -16.27
N GLY A 6 -2.74 17.57 -17.34
CA GLY A 6 -1.79 16.45 -17.32
C GLY A 6 -2.47 15.10 -17.52
N ASP A 7 -1.70 14.04 -17.38
CA ASP A 7 -2.15 12.68 -17.59
C ASP A 7 -1.50 11.71 -16.59
N VAL A 8 -2.16 10.59 -16.35
CA VAL A 8 -1.60 9.46 -15.63
C VAL A 8 -1.52 8.30 -16.59
N VAL A 9 -0.30 7.79 -16.80
CA VAL A 9 -0.04 6.74 -17.79
C VAL A 9 0.33 5.44 -17.09
N PHE A 10 -0.29 4.33 -17.50
CA PHE A 10 0.00 2.99 -17.04
C PHE A 10 0.21 2.07 -18.26
N HIS A 11 1.40 1.50 -18.40
CA HIS A 11 1.81 0.72 -19.58
C HIS A 11 1.62 1.42 -20.93
N GLY A 12 1.80 2.75 -20.97
CA GLY A 12 1.63 3.55 -22.18
C GLY A 12 0.21 4.01 -22.45
N ASP A 13 -0.78 3.53 -21.70
CA ASP A 13 -2.17 3.93 -21.82
C ASP A 13 -2.53 5.01 -20.78
N SER A 14 -3.23 6.06 -21.22
CA SER A 14 -3.77 7.08 -20.31
C SER A 14 -4.92 6.51 -19.49
N VAL A 15 -4.76 6.47 -18.16
CA VAL A 15 -5.81 5.94 -17.27
C VAL A 15 -6.97 6.92 -17.07
N VAL A 16 -6.83 8.16 -17.52
CA VAL A 16 -7.91 9.18 -17.49
C VAL A 16 -8.75 9.17 -18.77
N ASP A 17 -8.30 8.46 -19.83
CA ASP A 17 -9.09 8.31 -21.04
C ASP A 17 -10.34 7.46 -20.76
N LYS A 18 -11.50 7.98 -21.16
CA LYS A 18 -12.79 7.29 -21.00
C LYS A 18 -12.89 5.95 -21.76
N LYS A 19 -11.99 5.69 -22.72
CA LYS A 19 -11.90 4.44 -23.46
C LYS A 19 -11.23 3.31 -22.68
N VAL A 20 -10.45 3.64 -21.64
CA VAL A 20 -9.76 2.65 -20.81
C VAL A 20 -10.77 1.93 -19.93
N ASN A 21 -10.70 0.60 -19.87
CA ASN A 21 -11.48 -0.20 -18.94
C ASN A 21 -10.97 0.00 -17.51
N ALA A 22 -11.57 0.93 -16.79
CA ALA A 22 -11.18 1.28 -15.42
C ALA A 22 -11.21 0.09 -14.45
N ALA A 23 -12.09 -0.91 -14.66
CA ALA A 23 -12.13 -2.08 -13.81
C ALA A 23 -10.92 -2.99 -14.04
N ALA A 24 -10.51 -3.18 -15.29
CA ALA A 24 -9.33 -3.96 -15.65
C ALA A 24 -8.04 -3.29 -15.15
N TYR A 25 -7.92 -1.97 -15.31
CA TYR A 25 -6.80 -1.18 -14.78
C TYR A 25 -6.73 -1.29 -13.25
N ARG A 26 -7.84 -1.03 -12.54
CA ARG A 26 -7.89 -1.07 -11.07
C ARG A 26 -7.61 -2.46 -10.49
N ALA A 27 -7.86 -3.52 -11.25
CA ALA A 27 -7.49 -4.87 -10.82
C ALA A 27 -5.97 -5.08 -10.77
N LYS A 28 -5.20 -4.32 -11.56
CA LYS A 28 -3.73 -4.38 -11.61
C LYS A 28 -3.04 -3.43 -10.62
N VAL A 29 -3.78 -2.49 -10.05
CA VAL A 29 -3.27 -1.50 -9.09
C VAL A 29 -3.98 -1.72 -7.76
N GLY A 30 -3.28 -2.33 -6.82
CA GLY A 30 -3.78 -2.51 -5.45
C GLY A 30 -3.65 -1.21 -4.66
N MET A 31 -4.59 -0.96 -3.74
CA MET A 31 -4.51 0.20 -2.85
C MET A 31 -4.78 -0.23 -1.41
N VAL A 32 -3.91 0.21 -0.52
CA VAL A 32 -3.98 0.04 0.93
C VAL A 32 -4.14 1.41 1.56
N PHE A 33 -5.26 1.62 2.22
CA PHE A 33 -5.66 2.91 2.82
C PHE A 33 -5.26 3.00 4.29
N GLN A 34 -5.16 4.19 4.80
CA GLN A 34 -5.01 4.49 6.22
C GLN A 34 -6.12 3.85 7.07
N SER A 35 -7.37 3.86 6.60
CA SER A 35 -8.56 3.41 7.34
C SER A 35 -8.89 1.92 7.17
N PHE A 36 -7.95 1.07 6.72
CA PHE A 36 -8.10 -0.39 6.49
C PHE A 36 -9.18 -0.78 5.48
N ASN A 37 -10.35 -0.16 5.50
CA ASN A 37 -11.51 -0.36 4.61
C ASN A 37 -11.93 -1.83 4.45
N LEU A 38 -11.89 -2.61 5.55
CA LEU A 38 -12.34 -4.00 5.54
C LEU A 38 -13.88 -4.08 5.55
N PHE A 39 -14.41 -5.12 4.91
CA PHE A 39 -15.83 -5.43 4.98
C PHE A 39 -16.17 -6.01 6.34
N ASN A 40 -16.82 -5.25 7.20
CA ASN A 40 -17.08 -5.59 8.60
C ASN A 40 -18.01 -6.80 8.79
N ASN A 41 -18.86 -7.10 7.82
CA ASN A 41 -19.78 -8.24 7.80
C ASN A 41 -19.11 -9.54 7.32
N MET A 42 -17.88 -9.49 6.81
CA MET A 42 -17.10 -10.60 6.28
C MET A 42 -15.97 -10.99 7.24
N SER A 43 -15.60 -12.26 7.23
CA SER A 43 -14.39 -12.74 7.92
C SER A 43 -13.12 -12.24 7.22
N VAL A 44 -11.96 -12.43 7.86
CA VAL A 44 -10.64 -12.15 7.28
C VAL A 44 -10.47 -12.86 5.94
N LEU A 45 -10.76 -14.16 5.89
CA LEU A 45 -10.65 -14.95 4.67
C LEU A 45 -11.61 -14.44 3.57
N GLU A 46 -12.86 -14.17 3.92
CA GLU A 46 -13.86 -13.65 2.97
C GLU A 46 -13.47 -12.29 2.40
N ASN A 47 -12.86 -11.40 3.20
CA ASN A 47 -12.30 -10.13 2.74
C ASN A 47 -11.27 -10.31 1.63
N CYS A 48 -10.43 -11.34 1.73
CA CYS A 48 -9.40 -11.63 0.72
C CYS A 48 -9.95 -12.39 -0.51
N ILE A 49 -11.09 -13.07 -0.40
CA ILE A 49 -11.70 -13.84 -1.51
C ILE A 49 -12.60 -12.97 -2.40
N ILE A 50 -13.34 -12.03 -1.80
CA ILE A 50 -14.44 -11.35 -2.50
C ILE A 50 -13.99 -10.61 -3.76
N GLY A 51 -12.86 -9.90 -3.72
CA GLY A 51 -12.31 -9.20 -4.88
C GLY A 51 -11.95 -10.15 -6.01
N GLN A 52 -11.28 -11.25 -5.70
CA GLN A 52 -10.86 -12.25 -6.66
C GLN A 52 -12.05 -12.88 -7.39
N THR A 53 -13.11 -13.24 -6.68
CA THR A 53 -14.29 -13.89 -7.27
C THR A 53 -15.18 -12.90 -8.02
N LYS A 54 -15.36 -11.66 -7.51
CA LYS A 54 -16.27 -10.68 -8.13
C LYS A 54 -15.62 -9.93 -9.29
N VAL A 55 -14.35 -9.59 -9.19
CA VAL A 55 -13.62 -8.79 -10.19
C VAL A 55 -12.85 -9.69 -11.16
N LEU A 56 -11.96 -10.56 -10.65
CA LEU A 56 -11.13 -11.43 -11.49
C LEU A 56 -11.85 -12.68 -11.98
N LYS A 57 -13.07 -12.95 -11.48
CA LYS A 57 -13.87 -14.13 -11.83
C LYS A 57 -13.18 -15.47 -11.54
N ARG A 58 -12.20 -15.46 -10.61
CA ARG A 58 -11.56 -16.70 -10.15
C ARG A 58 -12.59 -17.64 -9.53
N ASN A 59 -12.41 -18.94 -9.71
CA ASN A 59 -13.20 -19.91 -8.98
C ASN A 59 -12.93 -19.83 -7.47
N LYS A 60 -13.83 -20.38 -6.68
CA LYS A 60 -13.81 -20.17 -5.23
C LYS A 60 -12.66 -20.89 -4.54
N GLU A 61 -12.27 -22.04 -5.03
CA GLU A 61 -11.17 -22.86 -4.53
C GLU A 61 -9.84 -22.16 -4.76
N GLU A 62 -9.57 -21.71 -5.97
CA GLU A 62 -8.38 -20.96 -6.34
C GLU A 62 -8.30 -19.64 -5.54
N ALA A 63 -9.42 -18.90 -5.45
CA ALA A 63 -9.46 -17.65 -4.68
C ALA A 63 -9.17 -17.88 -3.20
N LYS A 64 -9.61 -19.00 -2.62
CA LYS A 64 -9.32 -19.40 -1.25
C LYS A 64 -7.84 -19.75 -1.06
N GLU A 65 -7.26 -20.49 -1.97
CA GLU A 65 -5.85 -20.88 -1.94
C GLU A 65 -4.95 -19.63 -1.96
N LYS A 66 -5.20 -18.70 -2.91
CA LYS A 66 -4.49 -17.41 -2.98
C LYS A 66 -4.67 -16.56 -1.73
N ALA A 67 -5.90 -16.49 -1.22
CA ALA A 67 -6.17 -15.76 0.03
C ALA A 67 -5.37 -16.35 1.20
N MET A 68 -5.33 -17.67 1.35
CA MET A 68 -4.56 -18.34 2.40
C MET A 68 -3.06 -18.10 2.25
N GLN A 69 -2.52 -18.13 1.04
CA GLN A 69 -1.12 -17.85 0.76
C GLN A 69 -0.74 -16.44 1.29
N TYR A 70 -1.51 -15.41 0.93
CA TYR A 70 -1.20 -14.04 1.34
C TYR A 70 -1.51 -13.77 2.81
N LEU A 71 -2.54 -14.39 3.39
CA LEU A 71 -2.81 -14.32 4.83
C LEU A 71 -1.69 -14.98 5.64
N THR A 72 -1.11 -16.08 5.15
CA THR A 72 0.09 -16.69 5.76
C THR A 72 1.25 -15.73 5.72
N LYS A 73 1.50 -15.11 4.56
CA LYS A 73 2.60 -14.19 4.35
C LYS A 73 2.58 -12.99 5.32
N VAL A 74 1.39 -12.49 5.67
CA VAL A 74 1.23 -11.37 6.61
C VAL A 74 0.97 -11.85 8.06
N GLY A 75 1.12 -13.15 8.37
CA GLY A 75 0.97 -13.71 9.71
C GLY A 75 -0.47 -13.72 10.23
N MET A 76 -1.47 -13.76 9.34
CA MET A 76 -2.89 -13.70 9.70
C MET A 76 -3.63 -15.05 9.65
N ASN A 77 -2.92 -16.16 9.45
CA ASN A 77 -3.50 -17.51 9.46
C ASN A 77 -4.35 -17.84 10.68
N PRO A 78 -3.94 -17.50 11.93
CA PRO A 78 -4.73 -17.83 13.10
C PRO A 78 -6.09 -17.12 13.16
N TYR A 79 -6.26 -16.06 12.36
CA TYR A 79 -7.41 -15.16 12.42
C TYR A 79 -8.35 -15.26 11.22
N ILE A 80 -8.21 -16.27 10.35
CA ILE A 80 -8.96 -16.37 9.08
C ILE A 80 -10.47 -16.34 9.24
N ASN A 81 -11.01 -16.84 10.37
CA ASN A 81 -12.43 -16.84 10.68
C ASN A 81 -12.87 -15.62 11.51
N ALA A 82 -11.94 -14.80 11.98
CA ALA A 82 -12.27 -13.61 12.76
C ALA A 82 -12.93 -12.55 11.88
N LYS A 83 -13.75 -11.70 12.47
CA LYS A 83 -14.30 -10.51 11.83
C LYS A 83 -13.45 -9.28 12.18
N PRO A 84 -13.44 -8.21 11.35
CA PRO A 84 -12.62 -7.03 11.58
C PRO A 84 -12.75 -6.43 12.99
N ARG A 85 -13.94 -6.46 13.60
CA ARG A 85 -14.17 -5.96 14.96
C ARG A 85 -13.39 -6.71 16.07
N GLN A 86 -12.87 -7.90 15.75
CA GLN A 86 -12.15 -8.76 16.69
C GLN A 86 -10.62 -8.60 16.55
N LEU A 87 -10.17 -7.73 15.66
CA LEU A 87 -8.77 -7.52 15.30
C LEU A 87 -8.25 -6.19 15.86
N SER A 88 -6.95 -6.17 16.20
CA SER A 88 -6.22 -4.93 16.47
C SER A 88 -6.05 -4.09 15.19
N GLY A 89 -5.62 -2.83 15.33
CA GLY A 89 -5.33 -1.95 14.20
C GLY A 89 -4.29 -2.55 13.24
N GLY A 90 -3.16 -3.01 13.77
CA GLY A 90 -2.10 -3.64 12.98
C GLY A 90 -2.55 -4.94 12.28
N GLN A 91 -3.38 -5.75 12.95
CA GLN A 91 -3.98 -6.93 12.33
C GLN A 91 -4.91 -6.57 11.17
N LYS A 92 -5.76 -5.55 11.35
CA LYS A 92 -6.64 -5.05 10.26
C LYS A 92 -5.83 -4.56 9.07
N GLN A 93 -4.73 -3.86 9.30
CA GLN A 93 -3.88 -3.35 8.23
C GLN A 93 -3.18 -4.49 7.49
N ARG A 94 -2.67 -5.50 8.21
CA ARG A 94 -2.09 -6.68 7.57
C ARG A 94 -3.13 -7.46 6.74
N VAL A 95 -4.39 -7.55 7.19
CA VAL A 95 -5.47 -8.12 6.37
C VAL A 95 -5.76 -7.26 5.14
N ALA A 96 -5.73 -5.92 5.25
CA ALA A 96 -5.92 -5.02 4.11
C ALA A 96 -4.80 -5.20 3.06
N ILE A 97 -3.55 -5.38 3.51
CA ILE A 97 -2.42 -5.71 2.64
C ILE A 97 -2.64 -7.07 1.96
N ALA A 98 -2.97 -8.13 2.72
CA ALA A 98 -3.24 -9.46 2.16
C ALA A 98 -4.39 -9.44 1.14
N ARG A 99 -5.45 -8.68 1.41
CA ARG A 99 -6.58 -8.50 0.48
C ARG A 99 -6.13 -7.85 -0.83
N ALA A 100 -5.28 -6.83 -0.77
CA ALA A 100 -4.74 -6.19 -1.96
C ALA A 100 -3.83 -7.15 -2.75
N LEU A 101 -2.93 -7.86 -2.07
CA LEU A 101 -2.03 -8.86 -2.67
C LEU A 101 -2.78 -10.04 -3.31
N ALA A 102 -3.91 -10.46 -2.74
CA ALA A 102 -4.72 -11.56 -3.27
C ALA A 102 -5.30 -11.27 -4.67
N MET A 103 -5.36 -10.01 -5.07
CA MET A 103 -5.69 -9.60 -6.44
C MET A 103 -4.52 -9.79 -7.41
N GLU A 104 -3.31 -10.09 -6.90
CA GLU A 104 -2.05 -10.18 -7.65
C GLU A 104 -1.79 -8.91 -8.51
N PRO A 105 -1.77 -7.74 -7.87
CA PRO A 105 -1.57 -6.48 -8.57
C PRO A 105 -0.13 -6.33 -9.07
N GLU A 106 0.07 -5.53 -10.10
CA GLU A 106 1.39 -5.16 -10.61
C GLU A 106 2.05 -4.06 -9.76
N ILE A 107 1.23 -3.20 -9.14
CA ILE A 107 1.66 -2.09 -8.28
C ILE A 107 0.78 -2.05 -7.04
N LEU A 108 1.39 -1.77 -5.88
CA LEU A 108 0.69 -1.45 -4.64
C LEU A 108 0.87 0.03 -4.27
N LEU A 109 -0.24 0.71 -4.07
CA LEU A 109 -0.28 2.06 -3.53
C LEU A 109 -0.58 1.99 -2.04
N PHE A 110 0.24 2.64 -1.21
CA PHE A 110 0.04 2.76 0.23
C PHE A 110 -0.20 4.22 0.58
N ASP A 111 -1.34 4.51 1.20
CA ASP A 111 -1.70 5.84 1.66
C ASP A 111 -1.64 5.86 3.19
N GLU A 112 -0.52 6.32 3.73
CA GLU A 112 -0.22 6.40 5.16
C GLU A 112 -0.60 5.12 5.95
N PRO A 113 -0.05 3.96 5.62
CA PRO A 113 -0.53 2.67 6.13
C PRO A 113 -0.36 2.48 7.65
N THR A 114 0.40 3.34 8.31
CA THR A 114 0.68 3.27 9.76
C THR A 114 0.02 4.37 10.58
N SER A 115 -0.52 5.42 9.95
CA SER A 115 -1.01 6.63 10.66
C SER A 115 -2.19 6.38 11.61
N ALA A 116 -2.98 5.31 11.38
CA ALA A 116 -4.11 4.94 12.22
C ALA A 116 -3.76 3.85 13.26
N LEU A 117 -2.47 3.58 13.48
CA LEU A 117 -1.99 2.52 14.36
C LEU A 117 -1.36 3.07 15.63
N ASP A 118 -1.49 2.29 16.71
CA ASP A 118 -0.70 2.50 17.91
C ASP A 118 0.78 2.23 17.62
N PRO A 119 1.73 2.97 18.23
CA PRO A 119 3.17 2.84 17.96
C PRO A 119 3.71 1.40 18.07
N GLU A 120 3.17 0.61 19.00
CA GLU A 120 3.56 -0.79 19.19
C GLU A 120 3.23 -1.68 17.98
N MET A 121 2.24 -1.28 17.16
CA MET A 121 1.76 -2.06 16.01
C MET A 121 2.40 -1.64 14.68
N VAL A 122 3.04 -0.47 14.65
CA VAL A 122 3.67 0.09 13.44
C VAL A 122 4.74 -0.85 12.90
N GLY A 123 5.60 -1.36 13.78
CA GLY A 123 6.72 -2.22 13.40
C GLY A 123 6.30 -3.46 12.61
N GLU A 124 5.23 -4.14 13.02
CA GLU A 124 4.73 -5.34 12.35
C GLU A 124 4.25 -5.08 10.92
N VAL A 125 3.62 -3.91 10.69
CA VAL A 125 3.14 -3.52 9.35
C VAL A 125 4.31 -3.13 8.46
N LEU A 126 5.27 -2.35 8.97
CA LEU A 126 6.46 -1.96 8.23
C LEU A 126 7.32 -3.20 7.86
N GLU A 127 7.39 -4.21 8.72
CA GLU A 127 8.12 -5.44 8.42
C GLU A 127 7.50 -6.22 7.26
N VAL A 128 6.16 -6.32 7.21
CA VAL A 128 5.45 -6.89 6.06
C VAL A 128 5.79 -6.10 4.78
N MET A 129 5.79 -4.76 4.84
CA MET A 129 6.11 -3.93 3.67
C MET A 129 7.58 -4.09 3.23
N ARG A 130 8.54 -4.22 4.18
CA ARG A 130 9.94 -4.54 3.86
C ARG A 130 10.06 -5.88 3.13
N GLY A 131 9.34 -6.90 3.61
CA GLY A 131 9.29 -8.20 2.94
C GLY A 131 8.81 -8.10 1.49
N LEU A 132 7.78 -7.30 1.23
CA LEU A 132 7.27 -7.06 -0.12
C LEU A 132 8.29 -6.35 -1.01
N ALA A 133 8.98 -5.34 -0.49
CA ALA A 133 10.04 -4.63 -1.21
C ALA A 133 11.20 -5.57 -1.59
N ASN A 134 11.65 -6.39 -0.66
CA ASN A 134 12.72 -7.37 -0.86
C ASN A 134 12.35 -8.44 -1.92
N GLU A 135 11.07 -8.73 -2.09
CA GLU A 135 10.57 -9.62 -3.14
C GLU A 135 10.40 -8.93 -4.50
N GLY A 136 10.72 -7.64 -4.59
CA GLY A 136 10.64 -6.87 -5.84
C GLY A 136 9.25 -6.34 -6.18
N MET A 137 8.32 -6.26 -5.21
CA MET A 137 7.00 -5.64 -5.44
C MET A 137 7.16 -4.16 -5.71
N THR A 138 6.62 -3.69 -6.83
CA THR A 138 6.55 -2.26 -7.12
C THR A 138 5.54 -1.59 -6.19
N MET A 139 6.02 -0.61 -5.42
CA MET A 139 5.21 0.10 -4.44
C MET A 139 5.37 1.61 -4.57
N LEU A 140 4.28 2.34 -4.45
CA LEU A 140 4.27 3.79 -4.19
C LEU A 140 3.71 4.00 -2.79
N VAL A 141 4.52 4.57 -1.91
CA VAL A 141 4.20 4.68 -0.48
C VAL A 141 4.19 6.14 -0.05
N VAL A 142 3.04 6.62 0.42
CA VAL A 142 2.93 7.87 1.17
C VAL A 142 3.10 7.53 2.65
N THR A 143 4.11 8.10 3.30
CA THR A 143 4.43 7.75 4.69
C THR A 143 5.14 8.90 5.40
N HIS A 144 5.01 8.92 6.72
CA HIS A 144 5.80 9.75 7.64
C HIS A 144 6.87 8.92 8.41
N GLU A 145 7.01 7.65 8.10
CA GLU A 145 8.03 6.75 8.66
C GLU A 145 9.37 6.95 7.94
N MET A 146 10.12 7.97 8.32
CA MET A 146 11.33 8.41 7.59
C MET A 146 12.42 7.34 7.55
N ALA A 147 12.63 6.61 8.64
CA ALA A 147 13.60 5.52 8.68
C ALA A 147 13.22 4.40 7.68
N PHE A 148 11.95 4.01 7.64
CA PHE A 148 11.44 3.04 6.68
C PHE A 148 11.62 3.54 5.23
N ALA A 149 11.23 4.79 4.94
CA ALA A 149 11.37 5.37 3.62
C ALA A 149 12.82 5.38 3.15
N ARG A 150 13.77 5.79 4.01
CA ARG A 150 15.20 5.78 3.72
C ARG A 150 15.73 4.38 3.40
N ASP A 151 15.33 3.38 4.20
CA ASP A 151 15.92 2.03 4.15
C ASP A 151 15.35 1.18 3.00
N VAL A 152 14.12 1.47 2.54
CA VAL A 152 13.38 0.59 1.61
C VAL A 152 13.20 1.21 0.23
N SER A 153 13.15 2.53 0.10
CA SER A 153 12.90 3.16 -1.19
C SER A 153 14.13 3.16 -2.10
N ASN A 154 13.89 3.19 -3.39
CA ASN A 154 14.91 3.45 -4.42
C ASN A 154 14.75 4.84 -5.04
N HIS A 155 13.61 5.49 -4.83
CA HIS A 155 13.32 6.86 -5.23
C HIS A 155 12.43 7.53 -4.19
N VAL A 156 12.74 8.77 -3.83
CA VAL A 156 12.02 9.56 -2.81
C VAL A 156 11.56 10.86 -3.45
N VAL A 157 10.31 11.21 -3.17
CA VAL A 157 9.70 12.49 -3.61
C VAL A 157 9.21 13.22 -2.37
N TYR A 158 9.76 14.41 -2.12
CA TYR A 158 9.27 15.30 -1.07
C TYR A 158 8.30 16.32 -1.64
N MET A 159 7.08 16.32 -1.13
CA MET A 159 6.01 17.23 -1.54
C MET A 159 5.64 18.17 -0.39
N ALA A 160 5.44 19.45 -0.73
CA ALA A 160 4.85 20.43 0.18
C ALA A 160 4.00 21.44 -0.61
N ASP A 161 2.92 21.93 0.00
CA ASP A 161 1.98 22.87 -0.62
C ASP A 161 1.44 22.42 -2.00
N GLY A 162 1.27 21.10 -2.17
CA GLY A 162 0.73 20.51 -3.41
C GLY A 162 1.71 20.45 -4.59
N VAL A 163 3.01 20.71 -4.36
CA VAL A 163 4.05 20.63 -5.41
C VAL A 163 5.21 19.73 -4.97
N ILE A 164 5.89 19.15 -5.94
CA ILE A 164 7.16 18.45 -5.71
C ILE A 164 8.23 19.50 -5.40
N CYS A 165 8.80 19.45 -4.19
CA CYS A 165 9.88 20.33 -3.76
C CYS A 165 11.25 19.76 -4.11
N GLU A 166 11.42 18.47 -3.97
CA GLU A 166 12.67 17.76 -4.23
C GLU A 166 12.40 16.29 -4.46
N GLU A 167 13.17 15.67 -5.34
CA GLU A 167 13.11 14.23 -5.60
C GLU A 167 14.49 13.68 -5.94
N GLY A 168 14.74 12.41 -5.66
CA GLY A 168 16.03 11.77 -5.91
C GLY A 168 16.17 10.42 -5.22
N SER A 169 17.40 9.93 -5.16
CA SER A 169 17.73 8.75 -4.37
C SER A 169 17.54 8.99 -2.88
N PRO A 170 17.40 7.95 -2.05
CA PRO A 170 17.36 8.11 -0.59
C PRO A 170 18.56 8.90 -0.03
N SER A 171 19.76 8.67 -0.54
CA SER A 171 20.95 9.42 -0.11
C SER A 171 20.87 10.90 -0.48
N ASP A 172 20.34 11.25 -1.65
CA ASP A 172 20.19 12.65 -2.05
C ASP A 172 19.24 13.38 -1.12
N ILE A 173 18.10 12.76 -0.82
CA ILE A 173 17.04 13.40 -0.03
C ILE A 173 17.34 13.37 1.47
N PHE A 174 17.75 12.23 2.03
CA PHE A 174 17.91 12.10 3.48
C PHE A 174 19.27 12.56 4.01
N GLU A 175 20.34 12.48 3.21
CA GLU A 175 21.69 12.82 3.64
C GLU A 175 22.13 14.18 3.10
N ASN A 176 21.85 14.49 1.84
CA ASN A 176 22.31 15.67 1.12
C ASN A 176 21.20 16.52 0.49
N PRO A 177 20.07 16.81 1.19
CA PRO A 177 18.99 17.60 0.61
C PRO A 177 19.48 18.97 0.15
N GLN A 178 19.02 19.42 -1.02
CA GLN A 178 19.40 20.72 -1.57
C GLN A 178 18.35 21.79 -1.26
N ASN A 179 17.06 21.41 -1.28
CA ASN A 179 15.96 22.33 -1.03
C ASN A 179 15.89 22.70 0.48
N ALA A 180 15.75 23.99 0.79
CA ALA A 180 15.66 24.47 2.17
C ALA A 180 14.49 23.87 2.94
N ARG A 181 13.32 23.70 2.28
CA ARG A 181 12.14 23.10 2.92
C ARG A 181 12.35 21.62 3.25
N THR A 182 13.05 20.88 2.39
CA THR A 182 13.42 19.48 2.65
C THR A 182 14.34 19.41 3.87
N LYS A 183 15.34 20.31 3.95
CA LYS A 183 16.24 20.39 5.11
C LYS A 183 15.48 20.67 6.41
N ASP A 184 14.59 21.64 6.40
CA ASP A 184 13.80 22.04 7.57
C ASP A 184 12.84 20.92 8.01
N PHE A 185 12.25 20.21 7.05
CA PHE A 185 11.40 19.06 7.33
C PHE A 185 12.19 17.93 7.98
N LEU A 186 13.30 17.52 7.37
CA LEU A 186 14.12 16.41 7.86
C LEU A 186 14.84 16.70 9.19
N ALA A 187 15.13 17.96 9.48
CA ALA A 187 15.73 18.34 10.76
C ALA A 187 14.88 17.91 11.97
N ARG A 188 13.56 17.82 11.80
CA ARG A 188 12.62 17.37 12.85
C ARG A 188 12.71 15.88 13.18
N PHE A 189 13.30 15.09 12.28
CA PHE A 189 13.44 13.63 12.42
C PHE A 189 14.87 13.20 12.73
N ARG A 190 15.82 14.14 12.83
CA ARG A 190 17.22 13.89 13.18
C ARG A 190 17.51 14.10 14.67
N ALA A 191 16.48 14.50 15.45
CA ALA A 191 16.59 14.77 16.89
C ALA A 191 16.47 13.48 17.72
#